data_8954a3ecd7eae5bb1a541916b76e9334
#
_entry.id   8954a3ecd7eae5bb1a541916b76e9334
#
_cell.length_a   1.000
_cell.length_b   1.000
_cell.length_c   1.000
_cell.angle_alpha   90.00
_cell.angle_beta   90.00
_cell.angle_gamma   90.00
#
_symmetry.space_group_name_H-M   'P 1'
#
loop_
_entity.id
_entity.type
_entity.pdbx_description
1 polymer ?
#
loop_
_entity_poly.entity_id
_entity_poly.type
_entity_poly.pdbx_seq_one_letter_code
_entity_poly.pdbx_strand_id
1 'polypeptide(L)'
;MEFVVFTGVLLFIFLFMIVKELMQAKKEEKIFRNSLLEDYGKEPPKEYSLERFARLGSYLERHKEEKQLDDITWNDLGMDEVFCRIDRTLSAAGEEYLYFTLRNIFCGKEKLDHLEEVTGWFLEQDDTRIRVQLLLKKLGHLGKYSLYDYLDNLDYLGERNNRKILLGNILYLLFASLLFVQPAVGILGIVVCMLGHILTYFREKKVIEPYITSFAYVLRMIDVCEELGRQKIPVYKKELEDLNEALKSLRELKRGSFWVMAGNQGKIGGNPLDIIADYLRMILHLDIWQFNLMLRKLRLKTNEVDRLLGITGYLDMAISVGGFRRSLEGYCIPQLEENANKVYLHMEGGWHPLLTHPVKNSIRADRGVLLTGSNASGKSTFLKMVAVNAVLAQTIHTCTAESYHAPVFRIFSSMALRDSIQNGESYYIVEIRSLKRILDAAQTETVPVLSFVDEVLRGTNTVERIAAATQILIHLSESGVLCFTATHDIEMTELLKDCYDNYHFEEVIRDGDISFPYELLPGRAGTRNAIRLLALMGYDKEITERAAAQAEDFIQTGKWSVQTLLGNT
;
A
#
# COMPACT_ATOMS: atom_id res chain seq x y z
N MET A 1 -23.72 1.72 60.27
CA MET A 1 -22.74 0.65 60.07
C MET A 1 -22.93 -0.04 58.71
N GLU A 2 -24.15 -0.40 58.31
CA GLU A 2 -24.43 -1.06 57.03
C GLU A 2 -24.03 -0.25 55.79
N PHE A 3 -24.26 1.08 55.79
CA PHE A 3 -23.87 1.97 54.68
C PHE A 3 -22.33 2.00 54.46
N VAL A 4 -21.54 2.02 55.57
CA VAL A 4 -20.10 2.02 55.51
C VAL A 4 -19.55 0.68 55.00
N VAL A 5 -20.17 -0.44 55.38
CA VAL A 5 -19.82 -1.78 54.90
C VAL A 5 -20.18 -1.92 53.42
N PHE A 6 -21.36 -1.45 53.01
CA PHE A 6 -21.78 -1.47 51.60
C PHE A 6 -20.84 -0.64 50.70
N THR A 7 -20.47 0.57 51.12
CA THR A 7 -19.53 1.44 50.39
C THR A 7 -18.14 0.81 50.32
N GLY A 8 -17.67 0.16 51.41
CA GLY A 8 -16.41 -0.56 51.43
C GLY A 8 -16.37 -1.75 50.47
N VAL A 9 -17.48 -2.53 50.39
CA VAL A 9 -17.58 -3.65 49.44
C VAL A 9 -17.58 -3.15 47.99
N LEU A 10 -18.32 -2.08 47.68
CA LEU A 10 -18.33 -1.48 46.35
C LEU A 10 -16.93 -0.98 45.94
N LEU A 11 -16.22 -0.32 46.84
CA LEU A 11 -14.86 0.18 46.60
C LEU A 11 -13.89 -0.97 46.39
N PHE A 12 -14.01 -2.07 47.13
CA PHE A 12 -13.20 -3.29 46.95
C PHE A 12 -13.46 -3.96 45.59
N ILE A 13 -14.74 -4.11 45.21
CA ILE A 13 -15.10 -4.66 43.88
C ILE A 13 -14.52 -3.77 42.77
N PHE A 14 -14.64 -2.46 42.90
CA PHE A 14 -14.09 -1.49 41.94
C PHE A 14 -12.55 -1.61 41.83
N LEU A 15 -11.85 -1.65 42.96
CA LEU A 15 -10.40 -1.81 42.98
C LEU A 15 -9.97 -3.16 42.37
N PHE A 16 -10.70 -4.23 42.70
CA PHE A 16 -10.46 -5.56 42.13
C PHE A 16 -10.65 -5.58 40.61
N MET A 17 -11.69 -4.92 40.08
CA MET A 17 -11.91 -4.79 38.63
C MET A 17 -10.77 -4.04 37.95
N ILE A 18 -10.30 -2.94 38.51
CA ILE A 18 -9.16 -2.18 37.99
C ILE A 18 -7.89 -3.04 37.96
N VAL A 19 -7.59 -3.73 39.09
CA VAL A 19 -6.40 -4.60 39.18
C VAL A 19 -6.48 -5.73 38.15
N LYS A 20 -7.64 -6.37 38.00
CA LYS A 20 -7.88 -7.42 37.01
C LYS A 20 -7.65 -6.91 35.58
N GLU A 21 -8.19 -5.73 35.25
CA GLU A 21 -8.04 -5.10 33.93
C GLU A 21 -6.55 -4.75 33.63
N LEU A 22 -5.85 -4.21 34.61
CA LEU A 22 -4.40 -3.93 34.52
C LEU A 22 -3.57 -5.21 34.34
N MET A 23 -3.92 -6.28 35.05
CA MET A 23 -3.23 -7.59 34.89
C MET A 23 -3.49 -8.19 33.51
N GLN A 24 -4.72 -8.08 33.02
CA GLN A 24 -5.08 -8.57 31.68
C GLN A 24 -4.36 -7.78 30.58
N ALA A 25 -4.33 -6.45 30.68
CA ALA A 25 -3.62 -5.58 29.74
C ALA A 25 -2.10 -5.91 29.69
N LYS A 26 -1.47 -6.12 30.86
CA LYS A 26 -0.06 -6.55 30.94
C LYS A 26 0.17 -7.94 30.32
N LYS A 27 -0.77 -8.85 30.50
CA LYS A 27 -0.69 -10.19 29.90
C LYS A 27 -0.79 -10.12 28.38
N GLU A 28 -1.74 -9.35 27.85
CA GLU A 28 -1.90 -9.12 26.42
C GLU A 28 -0.68 -8.44 25.80
N GLU A 29 -0.11 -7.42 26.47
CA GLU A 29 1.13 -6.77 26.04
C GLU A 29 2.30 -7.75 26.01
N LYS A 30 2.44 -8.63 27.02
CA LYS A 30 3.48 -9.67 27.04
C LYS A 30 3.32 -10.69 25.92
N ILE A 31 2.10 -11.14 25.64
CA ILE A 31 1.81 -12.06 24.53
C ILE A 31 2.17 -11.40 23.21
N PHE A 32 1.73 -10.16 23.01
CA PHE A 32 2.02 -9.40 21.79
C PHE A 32 3.52 -9.11 21.64
N ARG A 33 4.23 -8.81 22.73
CA ARG A 33 5.69 -8.65 22.71
C ARG A 33 6.39 -9.93 22.24
N ASN A 34 5.93 -11.09 22.69
CA ASN A 34 6.50 -12.37 22.25
C ASN A 34 6.21 -12.63 20.77
N SER A 35 4.99 -12.33 20.29
CA SER A 35 4.69 -12.47 18.86
C SER A 35 5.53 -11.55 17.99
N LEU A 36 5.85 -10.33 18.44
CA LEU A 36 6.75 -9.43 17.72
C LEU A 36 8.18 -9.97 17.59
N LEU A 37 8.61 -10.81 18.53
CA LEU A 37 9.91 -11.52 18.45
C LEU A 37 9.85 -12.71 17.51
N GLU A 38 8.82 -13.54 17.67
CA GLU A 38 8.70 -14.83 16.97
C GLU A 38 8.24 -14.68 15.52
N ASP A 39 7.43 -13.68 15.22
CA ASP A 39 6.80 -13.48 13.91
C ASP A 39 7.55 -12.45 13.03
N TYR A 40 8.59 -11.79 13.56
CA TYR A 40 9.39 -10.87 12.78
C TYR A 40 10.20 -11.61 11.71
N GLY A 41 9.85 -11.38 10.45
CA GLY A 41 10.39 -12.12 9.32
C GLY A 41 9.49 -13.24 8.80
N LYS A 42 8.32 -13.49 9.40
CA LYS A 42 7.30 -14.36 8.81
C LYS A 42 6.38 -13.57 7.87
N GLU A 43 5.63 -14.28 7.05
CA GLU A 43 4.63 -13.64 6.20
C GLU A 43 3.55 -12.94 7.04
N PRO A 44 3.16 -11.70 6.66
CA PRO A 44 2.17 -10.96 7.43
C PRO A 44 0.79 -11.62 7.28
N PRO A 45 0.08 -11.93 8.37
CA PRO A 45 -1.27 -12.50 8.33
C PRO A 45 -2.32 -11.40 8.14
N LYS A 46 -2.12 -10.50 7.17
CA LYS A 46 -3.03 -9.38 6.93
C LYS A 46 -3.94 -9.66 5.75
N GLU A 47 -5.25 -9.52 5.96
CA GLU A 47 -6.24 -9.52 4.89
C GLU A 47 -6.52 -8.08 4.45
N TYR A 48 -6.59 -7.87 3.14
CA TYR A 48 -6.86 -6.58 2.53
C TYR A 48 -8.21 -6.61 1.81
N SER A 49 -9.11 -5.73 2.24
CA SER A 49 -10.36 -5.46 1.53
C SER A 49 -10.17 -4.32 0.52
N LEU A 50 -11.04 -4.24 -0.48
CA LEU A 50 -11.06 -3.10 -1.42
C LEU A 50 -11.21 -1.76 -0.71
N GLU A 51 -12.00 -1.72 0.38
CA GLU A 51 -12.17 -0.50 1.19
C GLU A 51 -10.87 -0.07 1.88
N ARG A 52 -10.02 -1.03 2.26
CA ARG A 52 -8.72 -0.74 2.88
C ARG A 52 -7.75 -0.14 1.88
N PHE A 53 -7.67 -0.68 0.65
CA PHE A 53 -6.85 -0.10 -0.41
C PHE A 53 -7.28 1.32 -0.80
N ALA A 54 -8.59 1.58 -0.90
CA ALA A 54 -9.10 2.92 -1.19
C ALA A 54 -8.62 3.97 -0.17
N ARG A 55 -8.47 3.58 1.10
CA ARG A 55 -7.95 4.47 2.16
C ARG A 55 -6.46 4.81 1.98
N LEU A 56 -5.65 3.87 1.49
CA LEU A 56 -4.20 4.04 1.38
C LEU A 56 -3.80 5.19 0.44
N GLY A 57 -4.67 5.54 -0.51
CA GLY A 57 -4.43 6.61 -1.47
C GLY A 57 -4.45 8.02 -0.87
N SER A 58 -5.05 8.23 0.30
CA SER A 58 -5.27 9.59 0.83
C SER A 58 -3.98 10.33 1.17
N TYR A 59 -2.99 9.65 1.77
CA TYR A 59 -1.66 10.22 1.98
C TYR A 59 -0.97 10.54 0.66
N LEU A 60 -1.02 9.61 -0.30
CA LEU A 60 -0.43 9.75 -1.64
C LEU A 60 -1.00 10.97 -2.37
N GLU A 61 -2.33 11.15 -2.39
CA GLU A 61 -2.97 12.29 -3.07
C GLU A 61 -2.56 13.63 -2.47
N ARG A 62 -2.38 13.70 -1.16
CA ARG A 62 -1.95 14.93 -0.48
C ARG A 62 -0.48 15.27 -0.74
N HIS A 63 0.39 14.27 -0.87
CA HIS A 63 1.83 14.42 -1.11
C HIS A 63 2.21 14.03 -2.54
N LYS A 64 1.31 14.26 -3.49
CA LYS A 64 1.49 13.89 -4.88
C LYS A 64 2.74 14.55 -5.46
N GLU A 65 3.67 13.72 -5.93
CA GLU A 65 4.85 14.14 -6.65
C GLU A 65 4.64 13.94 -8.17
N GLU A 66 5.33 14.72 -9.01
CA GLU A 66 5.17 14.65 -10.48
C GLU A 66 5.61 13.30 -11.07
N LYS A 67 6.55 12.63 -10.41
CA LYS A 67 7.22 11.41 -10.92
C LYS A 67 6.86 10.17 -10.11
N GLN A 68 5.58 9.85 -10.05
CA GLN A 68 5.08 8.62 -9.39
C GLN A 68 4.92 7.47 -10.39
N LEU A 69 4.91 6.24 -9.85
CA LEU A 69 4.49 5.06 -10.58
C LEU A 69 3.00 5.19 -10.90
N ASP A 70 2.65 5.17 -12.18
CA ASP A 70 1.26 5.34 -12.60
C ASP A 70 0.39 4.09 -12.34
N ASP A 71 -0.93 4.26 -12.41
CA ASP A 71 -1.88 3.20 -12.08
C ASP A 71 -1.83 2.03 -13.06
N ILE A 72 -1.51 2.27 -14.33
CA ILE A 72 -1.38 1.21 -15.33
C ILE A 72 -0.21 0.32 -14.95
N THR A 73 0.96 0.92 -14.74
CA THR A 73 2.17 0.19 -14.34
C THR A 73 2.00 -0.52 -12.99
N TRP A 74 1.38 0.15 -12.01
CA TRP A 74 1.07 -0.46 -10.71
C TRP A 74 0.23 -1.72 -10.84
N ASN A 75 -0.86 -1.65 -11.62
CA ASN A 75 -1.78 -2.77 -11.83
C ASN A 75 -1.16 -3.90 -12.65
N ASP A 76 -0.43 -3.56 -13.72
CA ASP A 76 0.25 -4.54 -14.57
C ASP A 76 1.26 -5.39 -13.78
N LEU A 77 1.99 -4.76 -12.87
CA LEU A 77 2.99 -5.43 -12.05
C LEU A 77 2.39 -6.21 -10.86
N GLY A 78 1.11 -6.03 -10.56
CA GLY A 78 0.48 -6.63 -9.38
C GLY A 78 1.05 -6.06 -8.08
N MET A 79 1.26 -4.74 -8.04
CA MET A 79 1.91 -4.10 -6.89
C MET A 79 1.06 -4.12 -5.62
N ASP A 80 -0.26 -4.35 -5.71
CA ASP A 80 -1.10 -4.55 -4.53
C ASP A 80 -0.68 -5.80 -3.75
N GLU A 81 -0.43 -6.91 -4.44
CA GLU A 81 0.04 -8.15 -3.83
C GLU A 81 1.46 -8.00 -3.29
N VAL A 82 2.33 -7.26 -4.00
CA VAL A 82 3.69 -6.94 -3.54
C VAL A 82 3.64 -6.07 -2.29
N PHE A 83 2.76 -5.07 -2.24
CA PHE A 83 2.51 -4.26 -1.05
C PHE A 83 2.08 -5.14 0.13
N CYS A 84 1.08 -6.04 -0.07
CA CYS A 84 0.62 -6.97 0.96
C CYS A 84 1.74 -7.86 1.49
N ARG A 85 2.67 -8.29 0.61
CA ARG A 85 3.83 -9.13 0.98
C ARG A 85 4.85 -8.37 1.84
N ILE A 86 4.95 -7.06 1.67
CA ILE A 86 5.90 -6.19 2.40
C ILE A 86 5.27 -5.67 3.70
N ASP A 87 3.97 -5.35 3.71
CA ASP A 87 3.34 -4.62 4.79
C ASP A 87 3.26 -5.42 6.11
N ARG A 88 4.06 -4.99 7.06
CA ARG A 88 4.08 -5.41 8.46
C ARG A 88 3.85 -4.24 9.42
N THR A 89 3.37 -3.12 8.90
CA THR A 89 3.12 -1.93 9.69
C THR A 89 2.05 -2.16 10.75
N LEU A 90 2.14 -1.47 11.86
CA LEU A 90 1.24 -1.61 13.00
C LEU A 90 0.30 -0.42 13.16
N SER A 91 0.50 0.63 12.36
CA SER A 91 -0.31 1.85 12.38
C SER A 91 -0.84 2.22 11.00
N ALA A 92 -1.95 2.97 10.97
CA ALA A 92 -2.48 3.53 9.73
C ALA A 92 -1.46 4.47 9.06
N ALA A 93 -0.72 5.25 9.85
CA ALA A 93 0.32 6.14 9.34
C ALA A 93 1.43 5.36 8.61
N GLY A 94 1.88 4.22 9.16
CA GLY A 94 2.89 3.37 8.53
C GLY A 94 2.39 2.72 7.25
N GLU A 95 1.14 2.26 7.25
CA GLU A 95 0.51 1.61 6.10
C GLU A 95 0.37 2.58 4.92
N GLU A 96 -0.15 3.78 5.16
CA GLU A 96 -0.28 4.83 4.14
C GLU A 96 1.09 5.33 3.66
N TYR A 97 2.07 5.44 4.55
CA TYR A 97 3.43 5.86 4.20
C TYR A 97 4.17 4.80 3.37
N LEU A 98 4.00 3.51 3.67
CA LEU A 98 4.56 2.42 2.86
C LEU A 98 3.98 2.42 1.44
N TYR A 99 2.65 2.60 1.32
CA TYR A 99 1.99 2.70 0.02
C TYR A 99 2.50 3.89 -0.78
N PHE A 100 2.62 5.07 -0.15
CA PHE A 100 3.21 6.26 -0.73
C PHE A 100 4.66 6.00 -1.20
N THR A 101 5.48 5.35 -0.38
CA THR A 101 6.87 5.06 -0.71
C THR A 101 6.99 4.17 -1.93
N LEU A 102 6.19 3.09 -2.03
CA LEU A 102 6.20 2.18 -3.19
C LEU A 102 5.69 2.84 -4.48
N ARG A 103 4.87 3.88 -4.37
CA ARG A 103 4.43 4.71 -5.51
C ARG A 103 5.45 5.75 -5.93
N ASN A 104 6.30 6.20 -5.02
CA ASN A 104 7.27 7.27 -5.28
C ASN A 104 8.65 6.69 -5.63
N ILE A 105 8.89 6.49 -6.93
CA ILE A 105 10.11 5.86 -7.46
C ILE A 105 11.33 6.80 -7.53
N PHE A 106 11.21 8.07 -7.13
CA PHE A 106 12.30 9.07 -7.17
C PHE A 106 12.67 9.55 -5.76
N CYS A 107 13.00 8.63 -4.88
CA CYS A 107 13.36 9.00 -3.51
C CYS A 107 14.67 9.79 -3.38
N GLY A 108 15.57 9.72 -4.36
CA GLY A 108 16.94 10.26 -4.29
C GLY A 108 17.86 9.42 -3.39
N LYS A 109 19.14 9.42 -3.69
CA LYS A 109 20.14 8.59 -3.00
C LYS A 109 20.18 8.87 -1.49
N GLU A 110 20.12 10.13 -1.08
CA GLU A 110 20.13 10.52 0.34
C GLU A 110 19.01 9.88 1.14
N LYS A 111 17.79 9.85 0.59
CA LYS A 111 16.64 9.23 1.25
C LYS A 111 16.75 7.71 1.32
N LEU A 112 17.30 7.08 0.26
CA LEU A 112 17.52 5.63 0.23
C LEU A 112 18.64 5.21 1.20
N ASP A 113 19.74 5.95 1.26
CA ASP A 113 20.83 5.72 2.21
C ASP A 113 20.33 5.88 3.66
N HIS A 114 19.50 6.90 3.93
CA HIS A 114 18.88 7.08 5.25
C HIS A 114 17.91 5.94 5.61
N LEU A 115 17.11 5.48 4.64
CA LEU A 115 16.25 4.31 4.85
C LEU A 115 17.07 3.06 5.17
N GLU A 116 18.20 2.88 4.48
CA GLU A 116 19.12 1.77 4.75
C GLU A 116 19.68 1.83 6.17
N GLU A 117 20.14 3.00 6.61
CA GLU A 117 20.66 3.21 7.95
C GLU A 117 19.60 2.91 9.02
N VAL A 118 18.38 3.44 8.88
CA VAL A 118 17.29 3.22 9.84
C VAL A 118 16.84 1.76 9.86
N THR A 119 16.63 1.16 8.68
CA THR A 119 16.21 -0.24 8.55
C THR A 119 17.26 -1.19 9.11
N GLY A 120 18.54 -0.99 8.75
CA GLY A 120 19.67 -1.78 9.24
C GLY A 120 19.80 -1.71 10.77
N TRP A 121 19.65 -0.51 11.34
CA TRP A 121 19.71 -0.33 12.79
C TRP A 121 18.60 -1.12 13.51
N PHE A 122 17.35 -1.12 13.00
CA PHE A 122 16.26 -1.89 13.59
C PHE A 122 16.38 -3.41 13.41
N LEU A 123 17.10 -3.86 12.39
CA LEU A 123 17.42 -5.28 12.23
C LEU A 123 18.35 -5.81 13.33
N GLU A 124 19.23 -4.93 13.88
CA GLU A 124 20.19 -5.26 14.92
C GLU A 124 19.67 -4.98 16.35
N GLN A 125 18.72 -4.06 16.52
CA GLN A 125 18.27 -3.55 17.82
C GLN A 125 16.87 -4.03 18.20
N ASP A 126 16.70 -5.34 18.41
CA ASP A 126 15.41 -5.99 18.70
C ASP A 126 14.65 -5.34 19.88
N ASP A 127 15.33 -5.03 20.99
CA ASP A 127 14.64 -4.45 22.17
C ASP A 127 14.05 -3.07 21.89
N THR A 128 14.74 -2.23 21.12
CA THR A 128 14.22 -0.91 20.78
C THR A 128 13.16 -1.00 19.70
N ARG A 129 13.36 -1.89 18.70
CA ARG A 129 12.34 -2.19 17.69
C ARG A 129 11.01 -2.59 18.33
N ILE A 130 11.04 -3.53 19.28
CA ILE A 130 9.83 -4.00 19.97
C ILE A 130 9.18 -2.87 20.78
N ARG A 131 9.94 -2.03 21.49
CA ARG A 131 9.37 -0.88 22.20
C ARG A 131 8.67 0.08 21.24
N VAL A 132 9.29 0.39 20.11
CA VAL A 132 8.69 1.25 19.08
C VAL A 132 7.44 0.58 18.49
N GLN A 133 7.50 -0.71 18.14
CA GLN A 133 6.34 -1.46 17.62
C GLN A 133 5.17 -1.52 18.60
N LEU A 134 5.42 -1.61 19.91
CA LEU A 134 4.36 -1.52 20.93
C LEU A 134 3.69 -0.14 20.95
N LEU A 135 4.46 0.94 20.75
CA LEU A 135 3.91 2.30 20.63
C LEU A 135 3.08 2.47 19.35
N LEU A 136 3.60 1.99 18.22
CA LEU A 136 2.89 2.00 16.94
C LEU A 136 1.58 1.18 17.00
N LYS A 137 1.57 0.06 17.71
CA LYS A 137 0.36 -0.73 17.96
C LYS A 137 -0.66 0.01 18.80
N LYS A 138 -0.22 0.82 19.79
CA LYS A 138 -1.14 1.69 20.56
C LYS A 138 -1.78 2.75 19.66
N LEU A 139 -1.03 3.28 18.68
CA LEU A 139 -1.59 4.18 17.66
C LEU A 139 -2.63 3.44 16.83
N GLY A 140 -2.28 2.28 16.29
CA GLY A 140 -3.16 1.36 15.58
C GLY A 140 -3.72 1.93 14.27
N HIS A 141 -4.85 1.37 13.84
CA HIS A 141 -5.52 1.78 12.61
C HIS A 141 -6.76 2.65 12.91
N LEU A 142 -7.06 3.58 12.03
CA LEU A 142 -8.36 4.21 11.89
C LEU A 142 -9.34 3.21 11.24
N GLY A 143 -10.65 3.40 11.45
CA GLY A 143 -11.67 2.54 10.85
C GLY A 143 -11.64 2.54 9.30
N LYS A 144 -12.77 2.83 8.68
CA LYS A 144 -12.98 2.77 7.23
C LYS A 144 -12.24 3.86 6.43
N TYR A 145 -12.00 5.03 7.01
CA TYR A 145 -11.47 6.23 6.34
C TYR A 145 -10.07 6.57 6.82
N SER A 146 -9.27 7.23 5.96
CA SER A 146 -7.99 7.83 6.35
C SER A 146 -8.19 9.04 7.27
N LEU A 147 -7.15 9.40 8.02
CA LEU A 147 -7.17 10.64 8.79
C LEU A 147 -7.29 11.86 7.86
N TYR A 148 -6.70 11.82 6.68
CA TYR A 148 -6.77 12.91 5.69
C TYR A 148 -8.18 13.15 5.18
N ASP A 149 -8.99 12.11 5.00
CA ASP A 149 -10.40 12.23 4.60
C ASP A 149 -11.18 13.11 5.59
N TYR A 150 -10.79 13.08 6.86
CA TYR A 150 -11.40 13.94 7.88
C TYR A 150 -10.74 15.31 7.95
N LEU A 151 -9.42 15.41 7.85
CA LEU A 151 -8.69 16.68 7.95
C LEU A 151 -9.03 17.62 6.80
N ASP A 152 -9.14 17.10 5.58
CA ASP A 152 -9.45 17.88 4.38
C ASP A 152 -10.92 18.30 4.32
N ASN A 153 -11.79 17.56 5.03
CA ASN A 153 -13.21 17.81 5.11
C ASN A 153 -13.66 18.54 6.40
N LEU A 154 -12.73 19.05 7.22
CA LEU A 154 -13.08 19.81 8.42
C LEU A 154 -13.94 21.05 8.13
N ASP A 155 -13.83 21.63 6.96
CA ASP A 155 -14.58 22.84 6.56
C ASP A 155 -16.09 22.57 6.35
N TYR A 156 -16.47 21.32 6.04
CA TYR A 156 -17.90 20.93 5.99
C TYR A 156 -18.62 21.06 7.33
N LEU A 157 -17.88 21.05 8.44
CA LEU A 157 -18.46 21.28 9.77
C LEU A 157 -18.83 22.76 10.01
N GLY A 158 -18.45 23.67 9.12
CA GLY A 158 -18.72 25.09 9.24
C GLY A 158 -18.11 25.74 10.49
N GLU A 159 -18.45 26.98 10.75
CA GLU A 159 -18.06 27.66 11.99
C GLU A 159 -18.92 27.16 13.16
N ARG A 160 -18.28 26.48 14.10
CA ARG A 160 -18.92 25.98 15.32
C ARG A 160 -18.54 26.86 16.52
N ASN A 161 -19.56 27.35 17.24
CA ASN A 161 -19.34 28.09 18.47
C ASN A 161 -20.17 27.54 19.64
N ASN A 162 -19.65 27.75 20.83
CA ASN A 162 -20.26 27.20 22.05
C ASN A 162 -21.33 28.12 22.66
N ARG A 163 -21.70 29.25 22.02
CA ARG A 163 -22.63 30.24 22.59
C ARG A 163 -24.00 29.65 22.90
N LYS A 164 -24.56 28.81 22.03
CA LYS A 164 -25.85 28.15 22.26
C LYS A 164 -25.79 27.18 23.43
N ILE A 165 -24.71 26.42 23.53
CA ILE A 165 -24.47 25.48 24.65
C ILE A 165 -24.34 26.26 25.96
N LEU A 166 -23.57 27.35 25.95
CA LEU A 166 -23.41 28.20 27.13
C LEU A 166 -24.72 28.78 27.59
N LEU A 167 -25.53 29.34 26.68
CA LEU A 167 -26.85 29.90 27.00
C LEU A 167 -27.79 28.82 27.61
N GLY A 168 -27.79 27.62 27.03
CA GLY A 168 -28.57 26.49 27.57
C GLY A 168 -28.12 26.09 28.97
N ASN A 169 -26.81 26.04 29.23
CA ASN A 169 -26.27 25.71 30.56
C ASN A 169 -26.55 26.82 31.58
N ILE A 170 -26.52 28.10 31.17
CA ILE A 170 -26.94 29.22 32.03
C ILE A 170 -28.43 29.10 32.40
N LEU A 171 -29.28 28.70 31.45
CA LEU A 171 -30.70 28.52 31.67
C LEU A 171 -30.96 27.39 32.69
N TYR A 172 -30.17 26.31 32.66
CA TYR A 172 -30.22 25.28 33.72
C TYR A 172 -29.94 25.85 35.12
N LEU A 173 -28.88 26.67 35.24
CA LEU A 173 -28.51 27.28 36.52
C LEU A 173 -29.62 28.23 37.01
N LEU A 174 -30.28 28.95 36.09
CA LEU A 174 -31.39 29.84 36.41
C LEU A 174 -32.57 29.05 36.95
N PHE A 175 -33.01 27.95 36.30
CA PHE A 175 -34.12 27.14 36.77
C PHE A 175 -33.75 26.36 38.05
N ALA A 176 -32.49 25.96 38.24
CA ALA A 176 -32.01 25.36 39.47
C ALA A 176 -32.10 26.37 40.65
N SER A 177 -31.80 27.66 40.43
CA SER A 177 -31.94 28.69 41.46
C SER A 177 -33.41 28.97 41.79
N LEU A 178 -34.31 28.85 40.80
CA LEU A 178 -35.77 28.97 41.02
C LEU A 178 -36.37 27.87 41.89
N LEU A 179 -35.69 26.72 42.04
CA LEU A 179 -36.13 25.67 42.98
C LEU A 179 -36.24 26.17 44.41
N PHE A 180 -35.45 27.17 44.81
CA PHE A 180 -35.44 27.72 46.15
C PHE A 180 -36.54 28.81 46.36
N VAL A 181 -37.09 29.37 45.26
CA VAL A 181 -38.09 30.47 45.32
C VAL A 181 -39.47 29.97 44.88
N GLN A 182 -39.55 29.26 43.78
CA GLN A 182 -40.76 28.67 43.21
C GLN A 182 -40.51 27.24 42.70
N PRO A 183 -40.56 26.23 43.57
CA PRO A 183 -40.14 24.86 43.23
C PRO A 183 -40.86 24.28 42.01
N ALA A 184 -42.15 24.52 41.84
CA ALA A 184 -42.92 24.00 40.71
C ALA A 184 -42.44 24.56 39.35
N VAL A 185 -42.13 25.85 39.28
CA VAL A 185 -41.59 26.50 38.07
C VAL A 185 -40.16 26.05 37.81
N GLY A 186 -39.36 25.91 38.88
CA GLY A 186 -37.98 25.41 38.77
C GLY A 186 -37.91 23.99 38.19
N ILE A 187 -38.74 23.06 38.74
CA ILE A 187 -38.82 21.68 38.26
C ILE A 187 -39.27 21.62 36.79
N LEU A 188 -40.36 22.33 36.47
CA LEU A 188 -40.88 22.34 35.09
C LEU A 188 -39.84 22.89 34.12
N GLY A 189 -39.14 23.98 34.48
CA GLY A 189 -38.08 24.60 33.65
C GLY A 189 -36.90 23.64 33.44
N ILE A 190 -36.44 22.95 34.48
CA ILE A 190 -35.36 21.95 34.37
C ILE A 190 -35.76 20.82 33.42
N VAL A 191 -37.00 20.28 33.55
CA VAL A 191 -37.48 19.20 32.69
C VAL A 191 -37.54 19.64 31.21
N VAL A 192 -38.11 20.82 30.95
CA VAL A 192 -38.17 21.37 29.58
C VAL A 192 -36.77 21.60 28.99
N CYS A 193 -35.84 22.18 29.75
CA CYS A 193 -34.46 22.34 29.34
C CYS A 193 -33.77 21.00 29.08
N MET A 194 -34.00 20.00 29.94
CA MET A 194 -33.43 18.67 29.79
C MET A 194 -33.88 18.02 28.47
N LEU A 195 -35.18 18.05 28.17
CA LEU A 195 -35.71 17.51 26.91
C LEU A 195 -35.13 18.25 25.71
N GLY A 196 -35.05 19.58 25.75
CA GLY A 196 -34.44 20.39 24.70
C GLY A 196 -32.95 20.07 24.49
N HIS A 197 -32.21 19.88 25.57
CA HIS A 197 -30.80 19.50 25.52
C HIS A 197 -30.60 18.08 24.97
N ILE A 198 -31.40 17.11 25.37
CA ILE A 198 -31.34 15.73 24.86
C ILE A 198 -31.53 15.73 23.32
N LEU A 199 -32.57 16.42 22.84
CA LEU A 199 -32.86 16.49 21.41
C LEU A 199 -31.75 17.18 20.63
N THR A 200 -31.21 18.31 21.13
CA THR A 200 -30.12 19.04 20.49
C THR A 200 -28.81 18.25 20.53
N TYR A 201 -28.55 17.53 21.64
CA TYR A 201 -27.38 16.68 21.79
C TYR A 201 -27.31 15.60 20.70
N PHE A 202 -28.37 14.80 20.54
CA PHE A 202 -28.36 13.74 19.53
C PHE A 202 -28.27 14.27 18.11
N ARG A 203 -28.92 15.41 17.83
CA ARG A 203 -28.80 16.06 16.52
C ARG A 203 -27.36 16.50 16.22
N GLU A 204 -26.73 17.20 17.15
CA GLU A 204 -25.34 17.68 17.00
C GLU A 204 -24.37 16.51 16.98
N LYS A 205 -24.55 15.49 17.85
CA LYS A 205 -23.67 14.32 17.93
C LYS A 205 -23.66 13.54 16.64
N LYS A 206 -24.81 13.33 15.99
CA LYS A 206 -24.88 12.64 14.69
C LYS A 206 -23.99 13.28 13.62
N VAL A 207 -23.85 14.60 13.65
CA VAL A 207 -23.01 15.34 12.69
C VAL A 207 -21.53 15.21 13.02
N ILE A 208 -21.16 15.21 14.31
CA ILE A 208 -19.74 15.21 14.72
C ILE A 208 -19.18 13.82 14.99
N GLU A 209 -20.02 12.80 15.15
CA GLU A 209 -19.61 11.44 15.54
C GLU A 209 -18.55 10.83 14.62
N PRO A 210 -18.62 10.94 13.28
CA PRO A 210 -17.55 10.48 12.38
C PRO A 210 -16.21 11.16 12.69
N TYR A 211 -16.23 12.44 13.01
CA TYR A 211 -15.04 13.23 13.30
C TYR A 211 -14.47 13.00 14.71
N ILE A 212 -15.28 12.57 15.67
CA ILE A 212 -14.81 12.23 17.02
C ILE A 212 -13.75 11.11 16.96
N THR A 213 -13.97 10.12 16.11
CA THR A 213 -13.01 9.02 15.91
C THR A 213 -11.67 9.51 15.38
N SER A 214 -11.67 10.43 14.42
CA SER A 214 -10.43 11.02 13.89
C SER A 214 -9.71 11.89 14.93
N PHE A 215 -10.46 12.68 15.70
CA PHE A 215 -9.90 13.44 16.82
C PHE A 215 -9.29 12.54 17.90
N ALA A 216 -9.97 11.44 18.24
CA ALA A 216 -9.42 10.44 19.16
C ALA A 216 -8.12 9.82 18.64
N TYR A 217 -8.01 9.62 17.33
CA TYR A 217 -6.77 9.16 16.71
C TYR A 217 -5.66 10.21 16.80
N VAL A 218 -5.94 11.48 16.48
CA VAL A 218 -4.96 12.57 16.63
C VAL A 218 -4.45 12.68 18.06
N LEU A 219 -5.33 12.56 19.06
CA LEU A 219 -4.92 12.60 20.46
C LEU A 219 -4.04 11.40 20.83
N ARG A 220 -4.39 10.19 20.41
CA ARG A 220 -3.55 9.01 20.59
C ARG A 220 -2.20 9.17 19.90
N MET A 221 -2.19 9.75 18.70
CA MET A 221 -0.96 10.04 17.98
C MET A 221 -0.05 10.99 18.76
N ILE A 222 -0.61 12.06 19.35
CA ILE A 222 0.15 12.97 20.22
C ILE A 222 0.74 12.22 21.42
N ASP A 223 -0.03 11.34 22.08
CA ASP A 223 0.44 10.53 23.20
C ASP A 223 1.57 9.58 22.78
N VAL A 224 1.39 8.86 21.69
CA VAL A 224 2.39 7.93 21.14
C VAL A 224 3.65 8.67 20.71
N CYS A 225 3.52 9.81 20.03
CA CYS A 225 4.65 10.62 19.60
C CYS A 225 5.43 11.21 20.78
N GLU A 226 4.77 11.57 21.90
CA GLU A 226 5.47 11.98 23.12
C GLU A 226 6.32 10.84 23.73
N GLU A 227 5.85 9.60 23.65
CA GLU A 227 6.60 8.42 24.09
C GLU A 227 7.72 8.04 23.10
N LEU A 228 7.47 8.18 21.77
CA LEU A 228 8.46 7.97 20.71
C LEU A 228 9.61 8.99 20.82
N GLY A 229 9.30 10.26 21.03
CA GLY A 229 10.30 11.32 21.19
C GLY A 229 11.26 11.14 22.38
N ARG A 230 10.94 10.24 23.31
CA ARG A 230 11.81 9.85 24.44
C ARG A 230 12.69 8.64 24.12
N GLN A 231 12.43 7.95 23.00
CA GLN A 231 13.24 6.80 22.59
C GLN A 231 14.61 7.26 22.12
N LYS A 232 15.63 6.44 22.41
CA LYS A 232 17.00 6.69 21.95
C LYS A 232 17.22 5.92 20.64
N ILE A 233 17.00 6.58 19.50
CA ILE A 233 17.24 6.05 18.16
C ILE A 233 18.27 6.98 17.50
N PRO A 234 19.58 6.66 17.59
CA PRO A 234 20.63 7.58 17.12
C PRO A 234 20.52 7.93 15.64
N VAL A 235 20.18 6.95 14.82
CA VAL A 235 20.01 7.08 13.35
C VAL A 235 18.77 7.87 12.94
N TYR A 236 17.87 8.18 13.88
CA TYR A 236 16.61 8.90 13.65
C TYR A 236 16.48 10.13 14.58
N LYS A 237 17.61 10.65 15.03
CA LYS A 237 17.66 11.73 16.05
C LYS A 237 17.06 13.04 15.51
N LYS A 238 17.38 13.40 14.29
CA LYS A 238 16.91 14.64 13.65
C LYS A 238 15.39 14.66 13.51
N GLU A 239 14.80 13.56 13.08
CA GLU A 239 13.36 13.39 12.92
C GLU A 239 12.64 13.36 14.29
N LEU A 240 13.27 12.79 15.33
CA LEU A 240 12.72 12.85 16.69
C LEU A 240 12.80 14.26 17.29
N GLU A 241 13.79 15.07 16.94
CA GLU A 241 13.86 16.49 17.31
C GLU A 241 12.74 17.28 16.62
N ASP A 242 12.53 17.05 15.32
CA ASP A 242 11.43 17.62 14.52
C ASP A 242 10.05 17.22 15.05
N LEU A 243 9.87 15.94 15.39
CA LEU A 243 8.67 15.43 16.05
C LEU A 243 8.40 16.14 17.38
N ASN A 244 9.40 16.33 18.21
CA ASN A 244 9.26 17.04 19.48
C ASN A 244 8.92 18.53 19.29
N GLU A 245 9.39 19.15 18.22
CA GLU A 245 9.03 20.53 17.87
C GLU A 245 7.55 20.63 17.47
N ALA A 246 7.07 19.76 16.57
CA ALA A 246 5.67 19.71 16.15
C ALA A 246 4.74 19.44 17.35
N LEU A 247 5.14 18.56 18.27
CA LEU A 247 4.39 18.25 19.49
C LEU A 247 4.18 19.45 20.39
N LYS A 248 5.15 20.38 20.50
CA LYS A 248 4.99 21.57 21.36
C LYS A 248 3.74 22.36 20.99
N SER A 249 3.46 22.49 19.71
CA SER A 249 2.29 23.21 19.22
C SER A 249 0.98 22.45 19.43
N LEU A 250 1.02 21.11 19.40
CA LEU A 250 -0.17 20.25 19.49
C LEU A 250 -0.58 19.89 20.93
N ARG A 251 0.30 20.08 21.94
CA ARG A 251 -0.02 19.79 23.34
C ARG A 251 -1.27 20.48 23.87
N GLU A 252 -1.58 21.67 23.33
CA GLU A 252 -2.79 22.38 23.71
C GLU A 252 -4.09 21.66 23.30
N LEU A 253 -4.03 20.73 22.33
CA LEU A 253 -5.19 19.91 21.92
C LEU A 253 -5.57 18.90 23.01
N LYS A 254 -4.59 18.46 23.82
CA LYS A 254 -4.84 17.51 24.92
C LYS A 254 -5.66 18.11 26.06
N ARG A 255 -5.67 19.44 26.18
CA ARG A 255 -6.39 20.09 27.29
C ARG A 255 -7.91 19.92 27.14
N GLY A 256 -8.49 19.14 28.04
CA GLY A 256 -9.92 18.81 28.03
C GLY A 256 -10.30 17.64 27.13
N SER A 257 -9.34 16.97 26.45
CA SER A 257 -9.57 15.82 25.58
C SER A 257 -10.28 14.65 26.26
N PHE A 258 -10.17 14.52 27.56
CA PHE A 258 -10.86 13.50 28.36
C PHE A 258 -12.37 13.41 28.02
N TRP A 259 -13.05 14.56 27.91
CA TRP A 259 -14.48 14.59 27.63
C TRP A 259 -14.85 14.07 26.23
N VAL A 260 -13.97 14.24 25.25
CA VAL A 260 -14.16 13.72 23.88
C VAL A 260 -13.82 12.23 23.83
N MET A 261 -12.73 11.81 24.49
CA MET A 261 -12.22 10.44 24.46
C MET A 261 -13.08 9.44 25.24
N ALA A 262 -13.60 9.85 26.41
CA ALA A 262 -14.35 8.95 27.30
C ALA A 262 -15.64 8.42 26.65
N GLY A 263 -16.23 9.13 25.66
CA GLY A 263 -17.40 8.67 24.91
C GLY A 263 -17.11 7.66 23.79
N ASN A 264 -15.85 7.48 23.41
CA ASN A 264 -15.46 6.67 22.24
C ASN A 264 -14.77 5.35 22.61
N GLN A 265 -14.46 5.14 23.88
CA GLN A 265 -13.99 3.85 24.36
C GLN A 265 -15.19 2.93 24.47
N GLY A 266 -15.52 2.19 23.41
CA GLY A 266 -16.62 1.21 23.32
C GLY A 266 -16.57 0.05 24.33
N LYS A 267 -15.98 0.28 25.50
CA LYS A 267 -16.08 -0.56 26.69
C LYS A 267 -17.34 -0.14 27.42
N ILE A 268 -18.41 -0.92 27.23
CA ILE A 268 -19.50 -1.03 28.18
C ILE A 268 -18.91 -1.62 29.47
N GLY A 269 -18.06 -0.84 30.12
CA GLY A 269 -17.66 -1.07 31.50
C GLY A 269 -18.82 -0.57 32.35
N GLY A 270 -19.55 -1.47 32.95
CA GLY A 270 -20.71 -1.14 33.82
C GLY A 270 -20.30 -0.43 35.12
N ASN A 271 -19.39 0.53 35.04
CA ASN A 271 -18.98 1.36 36.15
C ASN A 271 -20.04 2.46 36.35
N PRO A 272 -20.74 2.53 37.51
CA PRO A 272 -21.74 3.56 37.80
C PRO A 272 -21.23 4.99 37.58
N LEU A 273 -19.94 5.25 37.79
CA LEU A 273 -19.35 6.57 37.58
C LEU A 273 -19.27 6.96 36.09
N ASP A 274 -19.04 6.00 35.20
CA ASP A 274 -19.05 6.26 33.76
C ASP A 274 -20.45 6.59 33.26
N ILE A 275 -21.48 5.94 33.81
CA ILE A 275 -22.88 6.22 33.51
C ILE A 275 -23.22 7.65 33.93
N ILE A 276 -22.84 8.07 35.15
CA ILE A 276 -23.07 9.45 35.63
C ILE A 276 -22.31 10.45 34.74
N ALA A 277 -21.07 10.16 34.38
CA ALA A 277 -20.27 11.01 33.50
C ALA A 277 -20.91 11.12 32.09
N ASP A 278 -21.48 10.05 31.57
CA ASP A 278 -22.19 10.04 30.30
C ASP A 278 -23.46 10.89 30.33
N TYR A 279 -24.24 10.82 31.40
CA TYR A 279 -25.42 11.70 31.60
C TYR A 279 -25.01 13.17 31.74
N LEU A 280 -23.97 13.49 32.52
CA LEU A 280 -23.47 14.85 32.66
C LEU A 280 -22.95 15.38 31.31
N ARG A 281 -22.26 14.55 30.54
CA ARG A 281 -21.76 14.87 29.21
C ARG A 281 -22.89 15.20 28.25
N MET A 282 -23.95 14.37 28.25
CA MET A 282 -25.12 14.54 27.41
C MET A 282 -25.92 15.80 27.81
N ILE A 283 -26.17 16.02 29.11
CA ILE A 283 -26.94 17.15 29.62
C ILE A 283 -26.23 18.49 29.42
N LEU A 284 -24.93 18.54 29.67
CA LEU A 284 -24.16 19.77 29.60
C LEU A 284 -23.42 19.95 28.23
N HIS A 285 -23.55 19.00 27.31
CA HIS A 285 -22.90 19.00 26.00
C HIS A 285 -21.35 19.14 26.10
N LEU A 286 -20.74 18.53 27.12
CA LEU A 286 -19.32 18.73 27.40
C LEU A 286 -18.40 18.20 26.29
N ASP A 287 -18.75 17.08 25.69
CA ASP A 287 -18.04 16.49 24.55
C ASP A 287 -18.15 17.40 23.31
N ILE A 288 -19.36 17.90 22.99
CA ILE A 288 -19.58 18.81 21.87
C ILE A 288 -18.85 20.14 22.10
N TRP A 289 -18.91 20.67 23.31
CA TRP A 289 -18.20 21.90 23.70
C TRP A 289 -16.70 21.76 23.47
N GLN A 290 -16.13 20.69 23.98
CA GLN A 290 -14.70 20.43 23.86
C GLN A 290 -14.30 20.12 22.41
N PHE A 291 -15.12 19.35 21.68
CA PHE A 291 -14.92 19.12 20.26
C PHE A 291 -14.84 20.42 19.47
N ASN A 292 -15.76 21.37 19.67
CA ASN A 292 -15.77 22.65 18.97
C ASN A 292 -14.50 23.49 19.29
N LEU A 293 -13.96 23.39 20.52
CA LEU A 293 -12.70 24.05 20.88
C LEU A 293 -11.51 23.40 20.18
N MET A 294 -11.48 22.08 20.14
CA MET A 294 -10.42 21.31 19.49
C MET A 294 -10.44 21.51 17.97
N LEU A 295 -11.62 21.51 17.36
CA LEU A 295 -11.80 21.75 15.92
C LEU A 295 -11.17 23.08 15.48
N ARG A 296 -11.41 24.16 16.21
CA ARG A 296 -10.81 25.47 15.92
C ARG A 296 -9.28 25.45 15.98
N LYS A 297 -8.73 24.73 16.96
CA LYS A 297 -7.27 24.62 17.10
C LYS A 297 -6.67 23.71 16.04
N LEU A 298 -7.34 22.60 15.72
CA LEU A 298 -6.84 21.62 14.76
C LEU A 298 -6.78 22.18 13.34
N ARG A 299 -7.77 22.97 12.92
CA ARG A 299 -7.77 23.67 11.62
C ARG A 299 -6.53 24.53 11.36
N LEU A 300 -5.95 25.07 12.43
CA LEU A 300 -4.75 25.90 12.33
C LEU A 300 -3.44 25.09 12.41
N LYS A 301 -3.53 23.79 12.64
CA LYS A 301 -2.38 22.92 12.97
C LYS A 301 -2.39 21.60 12.18
N THR A 302 -3.03 21.58 11.03
CA THR A 302 -3.09 20.41 10.15
C THR A 302 -1.70 20.03 9.64
N ASN A 303 -0.82 21.00 9.38
CA ASN A 303 0.56 20.75 8.95
C ASN A 303 1.40 20.05 10.02
N GLU A 304 1.21 20.39 11.30
CA GLU A 304 1.92 19.74 12.41
C GLU A 304 1.43 18.29 12.59
N VAL A 305 0.13 18.06 12.39
CA VAL A 305 -0.42 16.69 12.38
C VAL A 305 0.16 15.89 11.23
N ASP A 306 0.26 16.49 10.05
CA ASP A 306 0.87 15.89 8.86
C ASP A 306 2.35 15.53 9.10
N ARG A 307 3.13 16.42 9.71
CA ARG A 307 4.53 16.12 10.11
C ARG A 307 4.60 14.92 11.06
N LEU A 308 3.72 14.85 12.08
CA LEU A 308 3.69 13.67 12.98
C LEU A 308 3.36 12.38 12.24
N LEU A 309 2.40 12.42 11.31
CA LEU A 309 2.05 11.27 10.48
C LEU A 309 3.23 10.81 9.62
N GLY A 310 3.90 11.75 8.95
CA GLY A 310 5.05 11.44 8.10
C GLY A 310 6.19 10.81 8.89
N ILE A 311 6.59 11.42 10.03
CA ILE A 311 7.70 10.91 10.88
C ILE A 311 7.36 9.54 11.46
N THR A 312 6.14 9.38 11.99
CA THR A 312 5.69 8.12 12.60
C THR A 312 5.50 7.04 11.53
N GLY A 313 4.92 7.41 10.38
CA GLY A 313 4.70 6.53 9.24
C GLY A 313 6.00 6.00 8.64
N TYR A 314 7.00 6.88 8.47
CA TYR A 314 8.32 6.49 7.99
C TYR A 314 8.98 5.46 8.92
N LEU A 315 8.90 5.68 10.22
CA LEU A 315 9.49 4.76 11.21
C LEU A 315 8.84 3.38 11.17
N ASP A 316 7.51 3.32 11.09
CA ASP A 316 6.75 2.06 10.99
C ASP A 316 7.04 1.34 9.66
N MET A 317 7.11 2.08 8.55
CA MET A 317 7.50 1.58 7.25
C MET A 317 8.92 1.01 7.24
N ALA A 318 9.91 1.70 7.80
CA ALA A 318 11.29 1.22 7.86
C ALA A 318 11.41 -0.09 8.65
N ILE A 319 10.68 -0.22 9.77
CA ILE A 319 10.59 -1.49 10.53
C ILE A 319 9.91 -2.58 9.70
N SER A 320 8.87 -2.24 8.93
CA SER A 320 8.18 -3.17 8.04
C SER A 320 9.10 -3.69 6.93
N VAL A 321 9.89 -2.81 6.29
CA VAL A 321 10.92 -3.17 5.30
C VAL A 321 11.96 -4.12 5.90
N GLY A 322 12.43 -3.85 7.13
CA GLY A 322 13.33 -4.75 7.85
C GLY A 322 12.72 -6.15 8.06
N GLY A 323 11.44 -6.22 8.45
CA GLY A 323 10.71 -7.47 8.58
C GLY A 323 10.53 -8.21 7.25
N PHE A 324 10.30 -7.50 6.16
CA PHE A 324 10.27 -8.06 4.82
C PHE A 324 11.62 -8.66 4.44
N ARG A 325 12.72 -7.91 4.59
CA ARG A 325 14.08 -8.41 4.32
C ARG A 325 14.39 -9.69 5.09
N ARG A 326 14.02 -9.74 6.38
CA ARG A 326 14.23 -10.94 7.22
C ARG A 326 13.37 -12.13 6.80
N SER A 327 12.27 -11.91 6.06
CA SER A 327 11.42 -12.98 5.54
C SER A 327 11.91 -13.59 4.24
N LEU A 328 12.92 -13.00 3.61
CA LEU A 328 13.49 -13.48 2.34
C LEU A 328 14.62 -14.46 2.60
N GLU A 329 14.79 -15.44 1.71
CA GLU A 329 15.94 -16.36 1.74
C GLU A 329 17.26 -15.63 1.43
N GLY A 330 17.19 -14.47 0.81
CA GLY A 330 18.29 -13.56 0.51
C GLY A 330 17.73 -12.29 -0.11
N TYR A 331 18.54 -11.25 -0.14
CA TYR A 331 18.26 -9.98 -0.84
C TYR A 331 19.58 -9.25 -1.07
N CYS A 332 19.59 -8.29 -1.97
CA CYS A 332 20.70 -7.36 -2.09
C CYS A 332 20.26 -5.91 -1.93
N ILE A 333 21.22 -5.08 -1.54
CA ILE A 333 21.09 -3.63 -1.58
C ILE A 333 21.48 -3.21 -3.01
N PRO A 334 20.57 -2.55 -3.76
CA PRO A 334 20.84 -2.17 -5.14
C PRO A 334 21.89 -1.06 -5.22
N GLN A 335 22.68 -1.09 -6.27
CA GLN A 335 23.58 0.01 -6.64
C GLN A 335 22.90 0.85 -7.73
N LEU A 336 22.51 2.07 -7.38
CA LEU A 336 21.79 2.99 -8.26
C LEU A 336 22.67 4.18 -8.65
N GLU A 337 22.70 4.50 -9.95
CA GLU A 337 23.36 5.68 -10.50
C GLU A 337 22.34 6.77 -10.85
N GLU A 338 22.44 7.95 -10.22
CA GLU A 338 21.48 9.05 -10.44
C GLU A 338 21.67 9.79 -11.78
N ASN A 339 22.90 9.88 -12.28
CA ASN A 339 23.25 10.63 -13.49
C ASN A 339 24.02 9.77 -14.49
N ALA A 340 23.48 8.59 -14.81
CA ALA A 340 24.14 7.68 -15.74
C ALA A 340 24.10 8.21 -17.19
N ASN A 341 25.24 8.17 -17.85
CA ASN A 341 25.37 8.51 -19.28
C ASN A 341 24.91 7.36 -20.20
N LYS A 342 24.69 6.19 -19.65
CA LYS A 342 24.26 4.98 -20.37
C LYS A 342 23.09 4.33 -19.67
N VAL A 343 22.22 3.72 -20.47
CA VAL A 343 21.09 2.96 -19.99
C VAL A 343 21.47 1.49 -19.92
N TYR A 344 21.41 0.89 -18.73
CA TYR A 344 21.73 -0.52 -18.50
C TYR A 344 20.97 -1.06 -17.30
N LEU A 345 20.79 -2.36 -17.22
CA LEU A 345 20.27 -3.06 -16.03
C LEU A 345 20.99 -4.41 -15.91
N HIS A 346 21.74 -4.58 -14.84
CA HIS A 346 22.43 -5.82 -14.54
C HIS A 346 21.88 -6.39 -13.23
N MET A 347 21.32 -7.59 -13.29
CA MET A 347 20.75 -8.31 -12.16
C MET A 347 21.22 -9.77 -12.19
N GLU A 348 21.77 -10.24 -11.10
CA GLU A 348 22.18 -11.63 -10.93
C GLU A 348 21.26 -12.33 -9.94
N GLY A 349 20.88 -13.56 -10.28
CA GLY A 349 20.08 -14.43 -9.43
C GLY A 349 18.77 -13.80 -8.95
N GLY A 350 18.09 -13.02 -9.81
CA GLY A 350 16.84 -12.35 -9.47
C GLY A 350 15.63 -13.29 -9.42
N TRP A 351 14.67 -13.01 -8.54
CA TRP A 351 13.40 -13.72 -8.46
C TRP A 351 12.22 -12.80 -8.10
N HIS A 352 11.01 -13.27 -8.37
CA HIS A 352 9.80 -12.51 -8.04
C HIS A 352 9.40 -12.71 -6.56
N PRO A 353 9.21 -11.65 -5.76
CA PRO A 353 9.00 -11.75 -4.30
C PRO A 353 7.74 -12.48 -3.87
N LEU A 354 6.80 -12.71 -4.76
CA LEU A 354 5.55 -13.45 -4.49
C LEU A 354 5.66 -14.96 -4.75
N LEU A 355 6.75 -15.44 -5.35
CA LEU A 355 6.94 -16.87 -5.62
C LEU A 355 7.52 -17.59 -4.40
N THR A 356 6.92 -18.73 -4.05
CA THR A 356 7.34 -19.52 -2.89
C THR A 356 8.63 -20.32 -3.17
N HIS A 357 8.79 -20.81 -4.40
CA HIS A 357 9.98 -21.58 -4.84
C HIS A 357 10.44 -21.04 -6.20
N PRO A 358 11.04 -19.83 -6.22
CA PRO A 358 11.39 -19.18 -7.47
C PRO A 358 12.61 -19.82 -8.12
N VAL A 359 12.57 -19.95 -9.44
CA VAL A 359 13.79 -20.18 -10.22
C VAL A 359 14.48 -18.83 -10.39
N LYS A 360 15.74 -18.75 -9.95
CA LYS A 360 16.54 -17.53 -10.04
C LYS A 360 17.02 -17.34 -11.48
N ASN A 361 16.87 -16.12 -12.00
CA ASN A 361 17.33 -15.75 -13.33
C ASN A 361 18.25 -14.53 -13.28
N SER A 362 19.25 -14.52 -14.16
CA SER A 362 20.18 -13.40 -14.31
C SER A 362 19.99 -12.73 -15.65
N ILE A 363 20.15 -11.41 -15.69
CA ILE A 363 20.07 -10.61 -16.91
C ILE A 363 21.12 -9.50 -16.90
N ARG A 364 21.79 -9.33 -18.02
CA ARG A 364 22.65 -8.20 -18.28
C ARG A 364 22.15 -7.51 -19.54
N ALA A 365 21.44 -6.40 -19.36
CA ALA A 365 20.83 -5.64 -20.44
C ALA A 365 21.54 -4.29 -20.58
N ASP A 366 22.29 -4.12 -21.67
CA ASP A 366 22.91 -2.85 -22.06
C ASP A 366 22.16 -2.21 -23.25
N ARG A 367 21.13 -2.88 -23.76
CA ARG A 367 20.16 -2.46 -24.80
C ARG A 367 18.85 -3.22 -24.63
N GLY A 368 17.87 -2.96 -25.47
CA GLY A 368 16.56 -3.61 -25.42
C GLY A 368 16.67 -5.15 -25.32
N VAL A 369 15.72 -5.77 -24.64
CA VAL A 369 15.62 -7.23 -24.43
C VAL A 369 14.34 -7.76 -25.08
N LEU A 370 14.46 -8.73 -25.98
CA LEU A 370 13.35 -9.41 -26.64
C LEU A 370 13.24 -10.85 -26.12
N LEU A 371 12.09 -11.17 -25.50
CA LEU A 371 11.79 -12.49 -24.94
C LEU A 371 10.87 -13.27 -25.86
N THR A 372 11.27 -14.51 -26.20
CA THR A 372 10.45 -15.45 -26.96
C THR A 372 10.18 -16.72 -26.16
N GLY A 373 9.18 -17.52 -26.58
CA GLY A 373 8.83 -18.78 -25.93
C GLY A 373 7.32 -19.02 -25.93
N SER A 374 6.88 -20.21 -25.53
CA SER A 374 5.47 -20.59 -25.47
C SER A 374 4.70 -19.86 -24.34
N ASN A 375 3.37 -19.95 -24.39
CA ASN A 375 2.55 -19.54 -23.24
C ASN A 375 2.87 -20.45 -22.04
N ALA A 376 2.80 -19.92 -20.83
CA ALA A 376 3.18 -20.57 -19.58
C ALA A 376 4.69 -20.85 -19.39
N SER A 377 5.56 -20.48 -20.34
CA SER A 377 7.02 -20.68 -20.21
C SER A 377 7.70 -19.77 -19.18
N GLY A 378 7.02 -18.70 -18.70
CA GLY A 378 7.54 -17.79 -17.70
C GLY A 378 7.90 -16.38 -18.17
N LYS A 379 7.70 -16.02 -19.47
CA LYS A 379 8.04 -14.70 -20.03
C LYS A 379 7.46 -13.53 -19.24
N SER A 380 6.13 -13.50 -19.05
CA SER A 380 5.44 -12.42 -18.32
C SER A 380 5.86 -12.35 -16.85
N THR A 381 6.13 -13.51 -16.23
CA THR A 381 6.64 -13.59 -14.85
C THR A 381 8.05 -13.00 -14.76
N PHE A 382 8.90 -13.26 -15.74
CA PHE A 382 10.24 -12.68 -15.81
C PHE A 382 10.20 -11.16 -16.00
N LEU A 383 9.35 -10.65 -16.93
CA LEU A 383 9.16 -9.21 -17.09
C LEU A 383 8.74 -8.55 -15.77
N LYS A 384 7.73 -9.12 -15.10
CA LYS A 384 7.28 -8.63 -13.78
C LYS A 384 8.37 -8.72 -12.72
N MET A 385 9.16 -9.77 -12.72
CA MET A 385 10.26 -9.96 -11.79
C MET A 385 11.30 -8.83 -11.93
N VAL A 386 11.73 -8.51 -13.14
CA VAL A 386 12.69 -7.41 -13.40
C VAL A 386 12.04 -6.07 -13.02
N ALA A 387 10.80 -5.82 -13.43
CA ALA A 387 10.09 -4.57 -13.16
C ALA A 387 9.85 -4.33 -11.67
N VAL A 388 9.39 -5.34 -10.94
CA VAL A 388 9.16 -5.25 -9.49
C VAL A 388 10.48 -5.00 -8.76
N ASN A 389 11.57 -5.70 -9.13
CA ASN A 389 12.88 -5.43 -8.53
C ASN A 389 13.37 -4.01 -8.82
N ALA A 390 13.12 -3.45 -10.02
CA ALA A 390 13.45 -2.07 -10.33
C ALA A 390 12.65 -1.07 -9.48
N VAL A 391 11.36 -1.33 -9.24
CA VAL A 391 10.52 -0.53 -8.33
C VAL A 391 11.05 -0.62 -6.90
N LEU A 392 11.26 -1.83 -6.38
CA LEU A 392 11.73 -2.05 -5.00
C LEU A 392 13.13 -1.46 -4.77
N ALA A 393 14.00 -1.51 -5.77
CA ALA A 393 15.32 -0.88 -5.73
C ALA A 393 15.24 0.61 -5.45
N GLN A 394 14.35 1.31 -6.14
CA GLN A 394 14.21 2.75 -6.12
C GLN A 394 13.28 3.28 -5.02
N THR A 395 12.56 2.40 -4.31
CA THR A 395 11.58 2.78 -3.29
C THR A 395 11.97 2.35 -1.89
N ILE A 396 12.23 1.06 -1.68
CA ILE A 396 12.59 0.49 -0.36
C ILE A 396 14.03 -0.01 -0.30
N HIS A 397 14.86 0.35 -1.29
CA HIS A 397 16.30 0.03 -1.36
C HIS A 397 16.60 -1.46 -1.16
N THR A 398 15.77 -2.34 -1.77
CA THR A 398 15.84 -3.79 -1.57
C THR A 398 15.51 -4.49 -2.87
N CYS A 399 16.33 -5.44 -3.30
CA CYS A 399 16.04 -6.32 -4.43
C CYS A 399 16.01 -7.78 -3.99
N THR A 400 15.06 -8.53 -4.54
CA THR A 400 15.04 -9.99 -4.46
C THR A 400 15.97 -10.54 -5.56
N ALA A 401 17.27 -10.36 -5.34
CA ALA A 401 18.35 -10.74 -6.24
C ALA A 401 19.66 -10.94 -5.45
N GLU A 402 20.66 -11.53 -6.08
CA GLU A 402 22.02 -11.63 -5.53
C GLU A 402 22.82 -10.35 -5.75
N SER A 403 22.62 -9.69 -6.89
CA SER A 403 23.11 -8.33 -7.16
C SER A 403 22.18 -7.57 -8.09
N TYR A 404 22.15 -6.23 -7.95
CA TYR A 404 21.38 -5.34 -8.81
C TYR A 404 22.13 -4.02 -9.03
N HIS A 405 22.39 -3.67 -10.30
CA HIS A 405 23.09 -2.46 -10.71
C HIS A 405 22.33 -1.81 -11.86
N ALA A 406 21.93 -0.58 -11.72
CA ALA A 406 21.19 0.16 -12.74
C ALA A 406 21.22 1.67 -12.49
N PRO A 407 20.95 2.52 -13.49
CA PRO A 407 20.58 3.90 -13.25
C PRO A 407 19.19 3.99 -12.59
N VAL A 408 18.88 5.18 -12.07
CA VAL A 408 17.52 5.50 -11.65
C VAL A 408 16.64 5.66 -12.88
N PHE A 409 15.51 4.96 -12.91
CA PHE A 409 14.60 4.90 -14.04
C PHE A 409 13.25 5.54 -13.78
N ARG A 410 12.66 6.08 -14.83
CA ARG A 410 11.22 6.20 -14.96
C ARG A 410 10.67 4.86 -15.48
N ILE A 411 9.78 4.23 -14.73
CA ILE A 411 9.32 2.86 -15.00
C ILE A 411 7.91 2.88 -15.59
N PHE A 412 7.72 2.20 -16.72
CA PHE A 412 6.44 2.04 -17.39
C PHE A 412 6.20 0.59 -17.80
N SER A 413 4.92 0.20 -17.85
CA SER A 413 4.53 -1.10 -18.41
C SER A 413 3.35 -0.99 -19.36
N SER A 414 3.21 -1.99 -20.22
CA SER A 414 2.02 -2.28 -21.04
C SER A 414 1.91 -3.80 -21.15
N MET A 415 1.25 -4.45 -20.16
CA MET A 415 1.25 -5.91 -20.05
C MET A 415 -0.14 -6.52 -19.97
N ALA A 416 -0.93 -6.14 -18.99
CA ALA A 416 -2.16 -6.80 -18.61
C ALA A 416 -3.36 -5.89 -18.84
N LEU A 417 -3.57 -5.49 -20.08
CA LEU A 417 -4.69 -4.63 -20.40
C LEU A 417 -5.99 -5.42 -20.22
N ARG A 418 -6.84 -4.97 -19.31
CA ARG A 418 -8.18 -5.53 -19.10
C ARG A 418 -9.18 -4.79 -19.97
N ASP A 419 -10.11 -5.51 -20.57
CA ASP A 419 -11.26 -4.88 -21.24
C ASP A 419 -11.99 -3.97 -20.25
N SER A 420 -12.00 -2.69 -20.54
CA SER A 420 -12.82 -1.73 -19.78
C SER A 420 -14.23 -1.72 -20.39
N ILE A 421 -15.02 -2.74 -20.07
CA ILE A 421 -16.44 -2.83 -20.48
C ILE A 421 -17.21 -1.59 -19.99
N GLN A 422 -16.79 -1.01 -18.85
CA GLN A 422 -17.43 0.18 -18.29
C GLN A 422 -17.22 1.45 -19.12
N ASN A 423 -16.09 1.58 -19.82
CA ASN A 423 -15.79 2.75 -20.66
C ASN A 423 -16.14 2.55 -22.14
N GLY A 424 -16.60 1.37 -22.54
CA GLY A 424 -16.94 1.06 -23.94
C GLY A 424 -15.75 1.11 -24.90
N GLU A 425 -14.51 1.10 -24.38
CA GLU A 425 -13.29 1.16 -25.19
C GLU A 425 -12.81 -0.24 -25.55
N SER A 426 -12.45 -0.43 -26.82
CA SER A 426 -11.83 -1.66 -27.30
C SER A 426 -10.46 -1.85 -26.66
N TYR A 427 -10.15 -3.08 -26.23
CA TYR A 427 -8.84 -3.53 -25.75
C TYR A 427 -7.68 -2.96 -26.60
N TYR A 428 -7.82 -2.99 -27.91
CA TYR A 428 -6.80 -2.52 -28.86
C TYR A 428 -6.50 -1.01 -28.74
N ILE A 429 -7.53 -0.19 -28.51
CA ILE A 429 -7.33 1.26 -28.32
C ILE A 429 -6.63 1.56 -26.98
N VAL A 430 -6.95 0.82 -25.93
CA VAL A 430 -6.30 0.95 -24.62
C VAL A 430 -4.82 0.60 -24.72
N GLU A 431 -4.49 -0.45 -25.47
CA GLU A 431 -3.12 -0.88 -25.75
C GLU A 431 -2.33 0.19 -26.51
N ILE A 432 -2.90 0.73 -27.60
CA ILE A 432 -2.27 1.82 -28.37
C ILE A 432 -1.97 3.04 -27.46
N ARG A 433 -2.92 3.44 -26.61
CA ARG A 433 -2.71 4.55 -25.68
C ARG A 433 -1.62 4.25 -24.66
N SER A 434 -1.55 3.02 -24.14
CA SER A 434 -0.53 2.60 -23.21
C SER A 434 0.87 2.66 -23.83
N LEU A 435 1.04 2.21 -25.06
CA LEU A 435 2.29 2.32 -25.81
C LEU A 435 2.63 3.78 -26.14
N LYS A 436 1.63 4.58 -26.55
CA LYS A 436 1.82 6.02 -26.80
C LYS A 436 2.33 6.75 -25.57
N ARG A 437 1.82 6.44 -24.37
CA ARG A 437 2.29 6.98 -23.09
C ARG A 437 3.79 6.73 -22.88
N ILE A 438 4.27 5.52 -23.20
CA ILE A 438 5.70 5.17 -23.08
C ILE A 438 6.53 5.99 -24.08
N LEU A 439 6.06 6.13 -25.33
CA LEU A 439 6.72 6.94 -26.35
C LEU A 439 6.79 8.43 -25.97
N ASP A 440 5.70 8.97 -25.41
CA ASP A 440 5.67 10.37 -24.95
C ASP A 440 6.63 10.60 -23.77
N ALA A 441 6.70 9.64 -22.83
CA ALA A 441 7.64 9.68 -21.73
C ALA A 441 9.11 9.63 -22.23
N ALA A 442 9.40 8.83 -23.24
CA ALA A 442 10.75 8.77 -23.85
C ALA A 442 11.24 10.12 -24.39
N GLN A 443 10.32 10.99 -24.82
CA GLN A 443 10.65 12.32 -25.36
C GLN A 443 10.70 13.42 -24.30
N THR A 444 9.99 13.28 -23.20
CA THR A 444 9.79 14.35 -22.20
C THR A 444 10.57 14.15 -20.92
N GLU A 445 10.91 12.93 -20.57
CA GLU A 445 11.61 12.63 -19.32
C GLU A 445 13.10 12.97 -19.41
N THR A 446 13.61 13.54 -18.33
CA THR A 446 15.06 13.85 -18.19
C THR A 446 15.85 12.68 -17.59
N VAL A 447 15.13 11.67 -17.10
CA VAL A 447 15.67 10.47 -16.46
C VAL A 447 15.48 9.31 -17.41
N PRO A 448 16.41 8.35 -17.48
CA PRO A 448 16.26 7.16 -18.32
C PRO A 448 14.92 6.46 -18.13
N VAL A 449 14.34 5.99 -19.22
CA VAL A 449 13.05 5.26 -19.19
C VAL A 449 13.33 3.76 -19.26
N LEU A 450 12.72 3.02 -18.35
CA LEU A 450 12.67 1.54 -18.34
C LEU A 450 11.25 1.11 -18.67
N SER A 451 11.04 0.36 -19.72
CA SER A 451 9.71 -0.08 -20.14
C SER A 451 9.60 -1.59 -20.25
N PHE A 452 8.40 -2.09 -19.93
CA PHE A 452 8.05 -3.50 -19.99
C PHE A 452 6.79 -3.68 -20.84
N VAL A 453 6.90 -4.45 -21.92
CA VAL A 453 5.80 -4.65 -22.88
C VAL A 453 5.59 -6.14 -23.10
N ASP A 454 4.38 -6.63 -22.83
CA ASP A 454 4.04 -8.02 -23.06
C ASP A 454 3.05 -8.12 -24.24
N GLU A 455 3.53 -8.66 -25.38
CA GLU A 455 2.80 -8.82 -26.63
C GLU A 455 2.27 -7.51 -27.24
N VAL A 456 3.09 -6.86 -28.06
CA VAL A 456 2.76 -5.58 -28.72
C VAL A 456 1.65 -5.75 -29.75
N LEU A 457 0.56 -4.97 -29.63
CA LEU A 457 -0.57 -4.87 -30.58
C LEU A 457 -1.27 -6.20 -30.86
N ARG A 458 -1.61 -6.93 -29.80
CA ARG A 458 -2.19 -8.29 -29.85
C ARG A 458 -3.54 -8.37 -30.60
N GLY A 459 -4.29 -7.28 -30.69
CA GLY A 459 -5.66 -7.24 -31.24
C GLY A 459 -5.77 -7.02 -32.75
N THR A 460 -4.68 -7.11 -33.55
CA THR A 460 -4.72 -6.83 -34.97
C THR A 460 -4.14 -7.97 -35.84
N ASN A 461 -4.22 -7.81 -37.19
CA ASN A 461 -3.65 -8.73 -38.17
C ASN A 461 -2.16 -8.94 -37.95
N THR A 462 -1.67 -10.18 -38.11
CA THR A 462 -0.29 -10.58 -37.87
C THR A 462 0.73 -9.74 -38.62
N VAL A 463 0.50 -9.46 -39.93
CA VAL A 463 1.42 -8.69 -40.76
C VAL A 463 1.54 -7.23 -40.25
N GLU A 464 0.39 -6.61 -40.02
CA GLU A 464 0.32 -5.23 -39.53
C GLU A 464 0.90 -5.13 -38.10
N ARG A 465 0.62 -6.12 -37.24
CA ARG A 465 1.15 -6.23 -35.90
C ARG A 465 2.67 -6.27 -35.90
N ILE A 466 3.28 -7.22 -36.62
CA ILE A 466 4.75 -7.36 -36.68
C ILE A 466 5.38 -6.08 -37.22
N ALA A 467 4.84 -5.50 -38.29
CA ALA A 467 5.37 -4.29 -38.87
C ALA A 467 5.30 -3.09 -37.92
N ALA A 468 4.15 -2.86 -37.29
CA ALA A 468 3.94 -1.74 -36.37
C ALA A 468 4.75 -1.95 -35.08
N ALA A 469 4.70 -3.15 -34.47
CA ALA A 469 5.45 -3.48 -33.26
C ALA A 469 6.96 -3.30 -33.46
N THR A 470 7.50 -3.77 -34.58
CA THR A 470 8.93 -3.60 -34.93
C THR A 470 9.29 -2.12 -34.96
N GLN A 471 8.52 -1.26 -35.64
CA GLN A 471 8.82 0.16 -35.73
C GLN A 471 8.69 0.89 -34.38
N ILE A 472 7.71 0.54 -33.55
CA ILE A 472 7.58 1.07 -32.19
C ILE A 472 8.80 0.71 -31.35
N LEU A 473 9.23 -0.55 -31.36
CA LEU A 473 10.38 -1.02 -30.58
C LEU A 473 11.72 -0.43 -31.06
N ILE A 474 11.92 -0.27 -32.37
CA ILE A 474 13.07 0.42 -32.91
C ILE A 474 13.09 1.87 -32.41
N HIS A 475 11.97 2.59 -32.49
CA HIS A 475 11.89 3.96 -32.05
C HIS A 475 12.14 4.12 -30.53
N LEU A 476 11.67 3.19 -29.70
CA LEU A 476 11.98 3.17 -28.26
C LEU A 476 13.48 3.01 -28.03
N SER A 477 14.14 2.11 -28.76
CA SER A 477 15.59 1.92 -28.67
C SER A 477 16.39 3.17 -29.11
N GLU A 478 16.00 3.81 -30.21
CA GLU A 478 16.59 5.05 -30.71
C GLU A 478 16.42 6.22 -29.73
N SER A 479 15.33 6.22 -28.98
CA SER A 479 15.03 7.22 -27.94
C SER A 479 15.74 6.94 -26.61
N GLY A 480 16.62 5.94 -26.54
CA GLY A 480 17.38 5.60 -25.31
C GLY A 480 16.56 4.92 -24.21
N VAL A 481 15.43 4.33 -24.56
CA VAL A 481 14.59 3.54 -23.63
C VAL A 481 15.18 2.14 -23.49
N LEU A 482 15.38 1.68 -22.26
CA LEU A 482 15.65 0.27 -21.97
C LEU A 482 14.31 -0.48 -21.97
N CYS A 483 14.00 -1.14 -23.08
CA CYS A 483 12.74 -1.85 -23.24
C CYS A 483 12.92 -3.36 -23.11
N PHE A 484 12.20 -3.96 -22.17
CA PHE A 484 12.00 -5.41 -22.08
C PHE A 484 10.66 -5.76 -22.72
N THR A 485 10.68 -6.58 -23.77
CA THR A 485 9.46 -6.96 -24.47
C THR A 485 9.37 -8.46 -24.63
N ALA A 486 8.18 -9.03 -24.49
CA ALA A 486 7.88 -10.42 -24.80
C ALA A 486 7.00 -10.51 -26.03
N THR A 487 7.22 -11.54 -26.87
CA THR A 487 6.42 -11.78 -28.08
C THR A 487 6.39 -13.26 -28.43
N HIS A 488 5.34 -13.64 -29.16
CA HIS A 488 5.23 -14.93 -29.82
C HIS A 488 5.68 -14.88 -31.31
N ASP A 489 5.89 -13.68 -31.85
CA ASP A 489 6.28 -13.47 -33.23
C ASP A 489 7.80 -13.65 -33.39
N ILE A 490 8.20 -14.85 -33.83
CA ILE A 490 9.63 -15.21 -33.97
C ILE A 490 10.33 -14.32 -35.00
N GLU A 491 9.60 -13.80 -35.98
CA GLU A 491 10.10 -12.90 -37.02
C GLU A 491 10.76 -11.65 -36.43
N MET A 492 10.25 -11.17 -35.28
CA MET A 492 10.77 -10.00 -34.60
C MET A 492 12.20 -10.21 -34.07
N THR A 493 12.61 -11.46 -33.80
CA THR A 493 13.97 -11.76 -33.34
C THR A 493 15.03 -11.40 -34.39
N GLU A 494 14.70 -11.52 -35.67
CA GLU A 494 15.60 -11.14 -36.77
C GLU A 494 15.48 -9.65 -37.10
N LEU A 495 14.25 -9.10 -37.08
CA LEU A 495 13.98 -7.69 -37.39
C LEU A 495 14.59 -6.71 -36.38
N LEU A 496 14.74 -7.14 -35.12
CA LEU A 496 15.22 -6.31 -34.01
C LEU A 496 16.65 -6.65 -33.55
N LYS A 497 17.35 -7.58 -34.20
CA LYS A 497 18.67 -8.10 -33.78
C LYS A 497 19.75 -7.03 -33.57
N ASP A 498 19.65 -5.92 -34.28
CA ASP A 498 20.65 -4.83 -34.21
C ASP A 498 20.44 -3.92 -32.99
N CYS A 499 19.24 -3.91 -32.39
CA CYS A 499 18.85 -3.03 -31.26
C CYS A 499 18.34 -3.76 -30.00
N TYR A 500 18.00 -5.05 -30.12
CA TYR A 500 17.57 -5.89 -28.99
C TYR A 500 18.42 -7.14 -28.85
N ASP A 501 18.71 -7.54 -27.61
CA ASP A 501 19.25 -8.86 -27.30
C ASP A 501 18.11 -9.87 -27.19
N ASN A 502 18.27 -11.00 -27.88
CA ASN A 502 17.29 -12.07 -27.88
C ASN A 502 17.53 -13.04 -26.72
N TYR A 503 16.47 -13.32 -25.98
CA TYR A 503 16.42 -14.38 -24.98
C TYR A 503 15.15 -15.20 -25.16
N HIS A 504 15.14 -16.40 -24.58
CA HIS A 504 13.96 -17.24 -24.64
C HIS A 504 13.78 -18.11 -23.42
N PHE A 505 12.55 -18.57 -23.27
CA PHE A 505 12.18 -19.65 -22.36
C PHE A 505 11.69 -20.83 -23.18
N GLU A 506 12.09 -22.05 -22.77
CA GLU A 506 11.66 -23.27 -23.44
C GLU A 506 11.05 -24.27 -22.46
N GLU A 507 10.14 -25.07 -22.95
CA GLU A 507 9.64 -26.24 -22.28
C GLU A 507 10.49 -27.46 -22.61
N VAL A 508 10.68 -28.34 -21.64
CA VAL A 508 11.37 -29.62 -21.78
C VAL A 508 10.35 -30.76 -21.75
N ILE A 509 10.34 -31.55 -22.83
CA ILE A 509 9.49 -32.73 -22.93
C ILE A 509 10.32 -33.96 -22.68
N ARG A 510 10.09 -34.66 -21.56
CA ARG A 510 10.73 -35.93 -21.20
C ARG A 510 9.69 -36.97 -20.88
N ASP A 511 9.84 -38.17 -21.43
CA ASP A 511 9.00 -39.35 -21.12
C ASP A 511 7.48 -39.12 -21.27
N GLY A 512 7.07 -38.24 -22.20
CA GLY A 512 5.67 -37.92 -22.42
C GLY A 512 5.08 -36.89 -21.44
N ASP A 513 5.89 -36.31 -20.56
CA ASP A 513 5.49 -35.22 -19.67
C ASP A 513 6.19 -33.90 -20.05
N ILE A 514 5.53 -32.77 -19.71
CA ILE A 514 6.02 -31.44 -19.99
C ILE A 514 6.46 -30.79 -18.70
N SER A 515 7.68 -30.34 -18.67
CA SER A 515 8.23 -29.52 -17.58
C SER A 515 8.63 -28.15 -18.10
N PHE A 516 8.43 -27.13 -17.27
CA PHE A 516 8.87 -25.76 -17.54
C PHE A 516 10.00 -25.43 -16.55
N PRO A 517 11.26 -25.41 -17.03
CA PRO A 517 12.41 -25.10 -16.17
C PRO A 517 12.38 -23.65 -15.66
N TYR A 518 11.72 -22.74 -16.38
CA TYR A 518 11.66 -21.31 -16.11
C TYR A 518 13.04 -20.63 -16.10
N GLU A 519 13.99 -21.19 -16.83
CA GLU A 519 15.35 -20.66 -17.00
C GLU A 519 15.43 -19.77 -18.23
N LEU A 520 16.03 -18.57 -18.07
CA LEU A 520 16.28 -17.63 -19.16
C LEU A 520 17.48 -18.09 -19.97
N LEU A 521 17.29 -18.34 -21.26
CA LEU A 521 18.32 -18.78 -22.17
C LEU A 521 18.63 -17.72 -23.22
N PRO A 522 19.90 -17.52 -23.64
CA PRO A 522 20.27 -16.58 -24.69
C PRO A 522 19.81 -17.08 -26.07
N GLY A 523 19.50 -16.14 -26.97
CA GLY A 523 19.07 -16.41 -28.31
C GLY A 523 17.57 -16.58 -28.46
N ARG A 524 17.11 -17.06 -29.66
CA ARG A 524 15.70 -17.24 -29.98
C ARG A 524 15.21 -18.64 -29.61
N ALA A 525 13.92 -18.78 -29.29
CA ALA A 525 13.29 -20.09 -29.09
C ALA A 525 13.42 -20.96 -30.34
N GLY A 526 13.98 -22.17 -30.17
CA GLY A 526 14.16 -23.13 -31.27
C GLY A 526 12.96 -24.08 -31.45
N THR A 527 12.09 -24.19 -30.46
CA THR A 527 11.04 -25.22 -30.39
C THR A 527 9.66 -24.66 -30.72
N ARG A 528 8.91 -25.40 -31.55
CA ARG A 528 7.48 -25.17 -31.88
C ARG A 528 6.68 -26.32 -31.28
N ASN A 529 6.38 -26.24 -29.98
CA ASN A 529 5.78 -27.36 -29.26
C ASN A 529 4.26 -27.27 -29.09
N ALA A 530 3.59 -26.24 -29.62
CA ALA A 530 2.14 -26.06 -29.45
C ALA A 530 1.30 -27.29 -29.92
N ILE A 531 1.62 -27.84 -31.09
CA ILE A 531 0.91 -29.02 -31.61
C ILE A 531 1.24 -30.26 -30.77
N ARG A 532 2.48 -30.39 -30.33
CA ARG A 532 2.92 -31.48 -29.45
C ARG A 532 2.25 -31.42 -28.09
N LEU A 533 2.01 -30.21 -27.57
CA LEU A 533 1.20 -29.97 -26.38
C LEU A 533 -0.24 -30.48 -26.54
N LEU A 534 -0.87 -30.23 -27.67
CA LEU A 534 -2.21 -30.77 -27.96
C LEU A 534 -2.22 -32.30 -27.89
N ALA A 535 -1.20 -32.95 -28.47
CA ALA A 535 -1.09 -34.41 -28.43
C ALA A 535 -0.95 -34.94 -27.01
N LEU A 536 -0.15 -34.27 -26.16
CA LEU A 536 0.05 -34.64 -24.73
C LEU A 536 -1.20 -34.39 -23.89
N MET A 537 -2.02 -33.40 -24.23
CA MET A 537 -3.30 -33.12 -23.58
C MET A 537 -4.42 -34.07 -24.01
N GLY A 538 -4.11 -35.07 -24.87
CA GLY A 538 -5.05 -36.12 -25.28
C GLY A 538 -5.95 -35.73 -26.46
N TYR A 539 -5.58 -34.73 -27.27
CA TYR A 539 -6.27 -34.46 -28.50
C TYR A 539 -6.09 -35.60 -29.49
N ASP A 540 -7.08 -35.80 -30.35
CA ASP A 540 -7.09 -36.87 -31.35
C ASP A 540 -5.81 -36.82 -32.21
N LYS A 541 -5.19 -38.00 -32.41
CA LYS A 541 -3.98 -38.13 -33.22
C LYS A 541 -4.16 -37.59 -34.62
N GLU A 542 -5.33 -37.79 -35.22
CA GLU A 542 -5.64 -37.30 -36.56
C GLU A 542 -5.57 -35.77 -36.62
N ILE A 543 -6.06 -35.06 -35.59
CA ILE A 543 -5.99 -33.60 -35.50
C ILE A 543 -4.53 -33.14 -35.37
N THR A 544 -3.78 -33.76 -34.47
CA THR A 544 -2.41 -33.35 -34.18
C THR A 544 -1.42 -33.65 -35.32
N GLU A 545 -1.57 -34.80 -35.99
CA GLU A 545 -0.77 -35.19 -37.15
C GLU A 545 -1.07 -34.30 -38.37
N ARG A 546 -2.33 -34.03 -38.64
CA ARG A 546 -2.73 -33.09 -39.71
C ARG A 546 -2.26 -31.67 -39.44
N ALA A 547 -2.36 -31.18 -38.21
CA ALA A 547 -1.87 -29.87 -37.83
C ALA A 547 -0.34 -29.77 -37.98
N ALA A 548 0.40 -30.80 -37.61
CA ALA A 548 1.84 -30.86 -37.77
C ALA A 548 2.28 -30.82 -39.24
N ALA A 549 1.64 -31.67 -40.09
CA ALA A 549 1.91 -31.70 -41.50
C ALA A 549 1.59 -30.37 -42.20
N GLN A 550 0.46 -29.72 -41.82
CA GLN A 550 0.07 -28.42 -42.37
C GLN A 550 1.02 -27.31 -41.95
N ALA A 551 1.52 -27.32 -40.69
CA ALA A 551 2.50 -26.37 -40.21
C ALA A 551 3.85 -26.54 -40.92
N GLU A 552 4.29 -27.77 -41.15
CA GLU A 552 5.53 -28.06 -41.86
C GLU A 552 5.47 -27.66 -43.34
N ASP A 553 4.36 -27.95 -44.03
CA ASP A 553 4.12 -27.49 -45.40
C ASP A 553 4.14 -25.96 -45.52
N PHE A 554 3.50 -25.25 -44.60
CA PHE A 554 3.58 -23.78 -44.56
C PHE A 554 5.02 -23.25 -44.37
N ILE A 555 5.79 -23.90 -43.51
CA ILE A 555 7.19 -23.50 -43.27
C ILE A 555 8.04 -23.64 -44.53
N GLN A 556 7.77 -24.70 -45.34
CA GLN A 556 8.52 -24.97 -46.56
C GLN A 556 8.07 -24.11 -47.72
N THR A 557 6.78 -23.84 -47.84
CA THR A 557 6.18 -23.22 -49.04
C THR A 557 5.78 -21.75 -48.84
N GLY A 558 5.64 -21.29 -47.61
CA GLY A 558 5.10 -19.96 -47.25
C GLY A 558 3.61 -19.81 -47.55
N LYS A 559 2.89 -20.90 -47.89
CA LYS A 559 1.46 -20.88 -48.24
C LYS A 559 0.70 -21.92 -47.45
N TRP A 560 -0.49 -21.54 -46.98
CA TRP A 560 -1.41 -22.48 -46.36
C TRP A 560 -2.03 -23.41 -47.42
N SER A 561 -1.78 -24.71 -47.33
CA SER A 561 -2.45 -25.69 -48.13
C SER A 561 -3.80 -26.10 -47.50
N VAL A 562 -4.89 -25.98 -48.26
CA VAL A 562 -6.19 -26.54 -47.87
C VAL A 562 -6.13 -28.02 -48.22
N GLN A 563 -5.79 -28.88 -47.27
CA GLN A 563 -6.06 -30.31 -47.45
C GLN A 563 -7.58 -30.48 -47.50
N THR A 564 -8.10 -30.87 -48.66
CA THR A 564 -9.51 -31.10 -48.90
C THR A 564 -10.05 -32.09 -47.87
N LEU A 565 -10.93 -31.64 -46.98
CA LEU A 565 -11.62 -32.45 -45.97
C LEU A 565 -12.60 -33.46 -46.53
N LEU A 566 -12.62 -33.64 -47.85
CA LEU A 566 -13.43 -34.63 -48.54
C LEU A 566 -12.54 -35.85 -48.76
N GLY A 567 -12.50 -36.73 -47.74
CA GLY A 567 -12.08 -38.10 -47.93
C GLY A 567 -12.93 -38.73 -49.04
N ASN A 568 -12.26 -39.44 -49.90
CA ASN A 568 -12.91 -40.28 -50.91
C ASN A 568 -14.05 -41.09 -50.27
N THR A 569 -15.30 -40.80 -50.67
CA THR A 569 -16.40 -41.75 -50.63
C THR A 569 -16.23 -42.74 -51.74
#